data_048e1bea381cf48784420d800dd783e3
#
_entry.id   048e1bea381cf48784420d800dd783e3
#
_cell.length_a   1.000
_cell.length_b   1.000
_cell.length_c   1.000
_cell.angle_alpha   90.00
_cell.angle_beta   90.00
_cell.angle_gamma   90.00
#
_symmetry.space_group_name_H-M   'P 1'
#
loop_
_entity.id
_entity.type
_entity.pdbx_description
1 polymer ?
#
loop_
_entity_poly.entity_id
_entity_poly.type
_entity_poly.pdbx_seq_one_letter_code
_entity_poly.pdbx_strand_id
1 'polypeptide(L)'
;MKLSFGERQPFRIWYQYLQTCLNDNDFKDKVNKNFYKDWHLNSVKTQKFDTWYKTHEHLFTDTNTTMKISSGVKSNSSILVEIPINYSVTKVQREIGKLLNDKLNQPLSKYRITSNRPLILPPFDYFLYAYKTKRDNSNFTLEEVWKKVDEHIKRRQAKVKKLVAQGKLRGRFLMGQVPYDKNARNKAVIINRNIKKAKNILTNVCKGVFPGNYSLD
;
A
#
# COMPACT_ATOMS: atom_id res chain seq x y z
N MET A 1 -19.25 -3.05 3.44
CA MET A 1 -18.65 -4.31 2.88
C MET A 1 -17.25 -4.43 3.46
N LYS A 2 -16.90 -5.60 4.02
CA LYS A 2 -15.54 -5.78 4.61
C LYS A 2 -14.53 -6.07 3.51
N LEU A 3 -13.38 -5.39 3.56
CA LEU A 3 -12.28 -5.67 2.63
C LEU A 3 -11.76 -7.10 2.84
N SER A 4 -11.48 -7.80 1.75
CA SER A 4 -10.80 -9.08 1.78
C SER A 4 -9.38 -8.97 2.32
N PHE A 5 -8.77 -10.09 2.69
CA PHE A 5 -7.38 -10.09 3.18
C PHE A 5 -6.41 -9.43 2.17
N GLY A 6 -6.59 -9.67 0.87
CA GLY A 6 -5.74 -9.08 -0.17
C GLY A 6 -5.91 -7.56 -0.27
N GLU A 7 -7.13 -7.07 -0.22
CA GLU A 7 -7.46 -5.64 -0.31
C GLU A 7 -6.94 -4.84 0.89
N ARG A 8 -6.78 -5.47 2.05
CA ARG A 8 -6.23 -4.83 3.27
C ARG A 8 -4.71 -4.66 3.24
N GLN A 9 -3.98 -5.44 2.41
CA GLN A 9 -2.52 -5.43 2.45
C GLN A 9 -1.88 -4.08 2.09
N PRO A 10 -2.34 -3.31 1.10
CA PRO A 10 -1.82 -1.98 0.84
C PRO A 10 -1.93 -1.05 2.07
N PHE A 11 -3.06 -1.10 2.77
CA PHE A 11 -3.28 -0.29 3.98
C PHE A 11 -2.42 -0.76 5.15
N ARG A 12 -2.16 -2.08 5.25
CA ARG A 12 -1.20 -2.62 6.22
C ARG A 12 0.20 -2.06 5.99
N ILE A 13 0.66 -2.01 4.75
CA ILE A 13 1.96 -1.43 4.42
C ILE A 13 1.98 0.07 4.73
N TRP A 14 0.95 0.80 4.32
CA TRP A 14 0.82 2.22 4.67
C TRP A 14 0.90 2.44 6.19
N TYR A 15 0.13 1.68 6.95
CA TYR A 15 0.16 1.71 8.42
C TYR A 15 1.57 1.50 8.98
N GLN A 16 2.32 0.51 8.46
CA GLN A 16 3.69 0.22 8.91
C GLN A 16 4.65 1.39 8.62
N TYR A 17 4.50 2.04 7.46
CA TYR A 17 5.26 3.25 7.15
C TYR A 17 4.88 4.41 8.08
N LEU A 18 3.60 4.65 8.31
CA LEU A 18 3.15 5.69 9.25
C LEU A 18 3.63 5.41 10.67
N GLN A 19 3.51 4.17 11.15
CA GLN A 19 4.05 3.77 12.45
C GLN A 19 5.56 4.03 12.54
N THR A 20 6.29 3.81 11.46
CA THR A 20 7.71 4.12 11.39
C THR A 20 7.96 5.63 11.47
N CYS A 21 7.19 6.44 10.72
CA CYS A 21 7.29 7.91 10.83
C CYS A 21 7.07 8.39 12.26
N LEU A 22 6.05 7.88 12.95
CA LEU A 22 5.71 8.29 14.32
C LEU A 22 6.76 7.90 15.37
N ASN A 23 7.57 6.87 15.11
CA ASN A 23 8.63 6.39 16.00
C ASN A 23 10.03 6.81 15.56
N ASP A 24 10.15 7.66 14.55
CA ASP A 24 11.41 8.08 13.96
C ASP A 24 11.62 9.59 14.18
N ASN A 25 12.77 9.96 14.75
CA ASN A 25 13.06 11.36 15.05
C ASN A 25 13.12 12.25 13.82
N ASP A 26 13.52 11.71 12.66
CA ASP A 26 13.62 12.48 11.40
C ASP A 26 12.24 12.78 10.79
N PHE A 27 11.21 12.02 11.17
CA PHE A 27 9.88 12.07 10.52
C PHE A 27 8.72 12.43 11.45
N LYS A 28 8.81 12.16 12.78
CA LYS A 28 7.68 12.29 13.72
C LYS A 28 7.00 13.66 13.70
N ASP A 29 7.79 14.73 13.56
CA ASP A 29 7.28 16.10 13.57
C ASP A 29 6.77 16.56 12.20
N LYS A 30 7.04 15.77 11.13
CA LYS A 30 6.60 16.04 9.76
C LYS A 30 5.25 15.38 9.42
N VAL A 31 4.73 14.54 10.31
CA VAL A 31 3.46 13.84 10.08
C VAL A 31 2.30 14.83 10.10
N ASN A 32 1.52 14.87 9.02
CA ASN A 32 0.31 15.68 8.93
C ASN A 32 -0.79 15.16 9.86
N LYS A 33 -0.81 15.62 11.09
CA LYS A 33 -1.77 15.20 12.11
C LYS A 33 -3.22 15.44 11.71
N ASN A 34 -3.50 16.53 10.98
CA ASN A 34 -4.85 16.84 10.50
C ASN A 34 -5.35 15.83 9.47
N PHE A 35 -4.47 15.38 8.58
CA PHE A 35 -4.81 14.32 7.63
C PHE A 35 -5.13 13.01 8.35
N TYR A 36 -4.32 12.61 9.32
CA TYR A 36 -4.45 11.36 10.06
C TYR A 36 -5.29 11.44 11.33
N LYS A 37 -6.07 12.50 11.54
CA LYS A 37 -6.87 12.66 12.77
C LYS A 37 -7.73 11.45 13.12
N ASP A 38 -8.33 10.82 12.08
CA ASP A 38 -9.25 9.69 12.22
C ASP A 38 -8.52 8.35 12.47
N TRP A 39 -7.18 8.32 12.36
CA TRP A 39 -6.37 7.12 12.59
C TRP A 39 -6.00 6.92 14.06
N HIS A 40 -6.29 7.87 14.92
CA HIS A 40 -5.87 7.85 16.32
C HIS A 40 -4.36 7.55 16.46
N LEU A 41 -3.50 8.51 16.08
CA LEU A 41 -2.05 8.33 15.92
C LEU A 41 -1.33 7.66 17.10
N ASN A 42 -1.80 7.88 18.34
CA ASN A 42 -1.27 7.19 19.52
C ASN A 42 -1.50 5.68 19.44
N SER A 43 -2.66 5.25 18.95
CA SER A 43 -2.97 3.84 18.71
C SER A 43 -2.12 3.26 17.58
N VAL A 44 -1.91 4.02 16.50
CA VAL A 44 -1.00 3.61 15.40
C VAL A 44 0.42 3.39 15.93
N LYS A 45 0.90 4.26 16.82
CA LYS A 45 2.25 4.17 17.37
C LYS A 45 2.51 2.88 18.14
N THR A 46 1.52 2.37 18.87
CA THR A 46 1.68 1.29 19.84
C THR A 46 1.05 -0.04 19.43
N GLN A 47 -0.02 -0.02 18.65
CA GLN A 47 -0.78 -1.22 18.32
C GLN A 47 -0.24 -1.95 17.10
N LYS A 48 -0.66 -3.22 16.94
CA LYS A 48 -0.50 -3.98 15.69
C LYS A 48 -1.60 -3.61 14.70
N PHE A 49 -1.32 -3.64 13.41
CA PHE A 49 -2.28 -3.32 12.37
C PHE A 49 -3.61 -4.06 12.51
N ASP A 50 -3.59 -5.37 12.74
CA ASP A 50 -4.81 -6.18 12.77
C ASP A 50 -5.74 -5.81 13.95
N THR A 51 -5.18 -5.37 15.07
CA THR A 51 -5.94 -4.87 16.23
C THR A 51 -6.53 -3.50 15.92
N TRP A 52 -5.71 -2.59 15.42
CA TRP A 52 -6.12 -1.25 15.06
C TRP A 52 -7.15 -1.25 13.92
N TYR A 53 -6.96 -2.07 12.89
CA TYR A 53 -7.83 -2.13 11.72
C TYR A 53 -9.26 -2.54 12.05
N LYS A 54 -9.48 -3.40 13.04
CA LYS A 54 -10.83 -3.84 13.45
C LYS A 54 -11.76 -2.68 13.81
N THR A 55 -11.22 -1.62 14.40
CA THR A 55 -11.98 -0.43 14.81
C THR A 55 -11.96 0.68 13.77
N HIS A 56 -11.06 0.62 12.78
CA HIS A 56 -10.85 1.65 11.77
C HIS A 56 -11.17 1.20 10.35
N GLU A 57 -11.74 0.00 10.17
CA GLU A 57 -12.08 -0.57 8.86
C GLU A 57 -12.94 0.37 8.01
N HIS A 58 -13.86 1.09 8.65
CA HIS A 58 -14.77 2.04 8.00
C HIS A 58 -14.05 3.18 7.26
N LEU A 59 -12.80 3.49 7.63
CA LEU A 59 -12.02 4.54 6.97
C LEU A 59 -11.57 4.15 5.54
N PHE A 60 -11.57 2.86 5.22
CA PHE A 60 -11.05 2.29 3.97
C PHE A 60 -12.14 1.64 3.13
N THR A 61 -13.33 1.52 3.68
CA THR A 61 -14.49 0.99 2.95
C THR A 61 -15.27 2.16 2.38
N ASP A 62 -15.32 2.23 1.06
CA ASP A 62 -16.26 3.11 0.40
C ASP A 62 -17.67 2.61 0.74
N THR A 63 -18.40 3.40 1.49
CA THR A 63 -19.76 3.06 1.90
C THR A 63 -20.72 2.93 0.71
N ASN A 64 -20.30 3.29 -0.51
CA ASN A 64 -21.20 3.54 -1.63
C ASN A 64 -20.73 3.09 -3.02
N THR A 65 -19.82 2.14 -3.18
CA THR A 65 -19.44 1.72 -4.53
C THR A 65 -19.65 0.23 -4.78
N THR A 66 -20.90 -0.14 -4.94
CA THR A 66 -21.24 -1.24 -5.84
C THR A 66 -21.86 -0.64 -7.08
N MET A 67 -21.21 -0.76 -8.25
CA MET A 67 -21.90 -0.62 -9.53
C MET A 67 -22.98 -1.71 -9.58
N LYS A 68 -24.17 -1.40 -9.09
CA LYS A 68 -25.35 -2.20 -9.35
C LYS A 68 -26.03 -1.53 -10.53
N ILE A 69 -26.08 -2.22 -11.65
CA ILE A 69 -27.08 -1.96 -12.69
C ILE A 69 -28.41 -2.35 -12.04
N SER A 70 -29.08 -1.42 -11.42
CA SER A 70 -30.43 -1.61 -10.91
C SER A 70 -31.37 -0.75 -11.71
N SER A 71 -32.32 -1.40 -12.40
CA SER A 71 -33.44 -0.77 -13.03
C SER A 71 -34.22 0.07 -12.01
N GLY A 72 -34.19 1.37 -12.18
CA GLY A 72 -35.26 2.24 -11.68
C GLY A 72 -35.02 2.98 -10.34
N VAL A 73 -33.95 2.82 -9.62
CA VAL A 73 -33.72 3.55 -8.34
C VAL A 73 -32.57 4.54 -8.46
N LYS A 74 -32.86 5.83 -8.45
CA LYS A 74 -31.86 6.90 -8.30
C LYS A 74 -31.42 6.93 -6.83
N SER A 75 -30.21 6.47 -6.52
CA SER A 75 -29.57 6.76 -5.25
C SER A 75 -28.49 7.82 -5.47
N ASN A 76 -28.21 8.65 -4.46
CA ASN A 76 -27.15 9.67 -4.53
C ASN A 76 -25.74 9.07 -4.72
N SER A 77 -25.62 7.74 -4.67
CA SER A 77 -24.36 6.98 -4.75
C SER A 77 -24.23 6.14 -6.03
N SER A 78 -25.21 6.17 -6.93
CA SER A 78 -25.18 5.42 -8.19
C SER A 78 -25.51 6.30 -9.39
N ILE A 79 -24.91 5.99 -10.53
CA ILE A 79 -25.18 6.64 -11.82
C ILE A 79 -25.85 5.59 -12.70
N LEU A 80 -27.06 5.90 -13.17
CA LEU A 80 -27.69 5.13 -14.22
C LEU A 80 -27.15 5.62 -15.57
N VAL A 81 -26.58 4.72 -16.36
CA VAL A 81 -26.06 5.03 -17.69
C VAL A 81 -26.89 4.24 -18.71
N GLU A 82 -27.54 4.94 -19.62
CA GLU A 82 -28.19 4.34 -20.77
C GLU A 82 -27.15 4.18 -21.89
N ILE A 83 -26.96 2.96 -22.37
CA ILE A 83 -25.95 2.63 -23.38
C ILE A 83 -26.68 2.27 -24.67
N PRO A 84 -26.51 3.06 -25.77
CA PRO A 84 -27.07 2.69 -27.07
C PRO A 84 -26.46 1.36 -27.55
N ILE A 85 -27.32 0.43 -27.98
CA ILE A 85 -26.91 -0.94 -28.38
C ILE A 85 -25.95 -0.93 -29.59
N ASN A 86 -25.95 0.12 -30.38
CA ASN A 86 -25.10 0.29 -31.57
C ASN A 86 -23.69 0.82 -31.26
N TYR A 87 -23.36 1.07 -30.00
CA TYR A 87 -22.01 1.52 -29.62
C TYR A 87 -21.04 0.34 -29.54
N SER A 88 -19.82 0.54 -30.10
CA SER A 88 -18.73 -0.42 -29.85
C SER A 88 -18.29 -0.40 -28.39
N VAL A 89 -17.81 -1.54 -27.88
CA VAL A 89 -17.32 -1.66 -26.51
C VAL A 89 -16.27 -0.58 -26.18
N THR A 90 -15.37 -0.30 -27.11
CA THR A 90 -14.34 0.74 -26.93
C THR A 90 -14.93 2.14 -26.79
N LYS A 91 -16.01 2.45 -27.56
CA LYS A 91 -16.71 3.73 -27.46
C LYS A 91 -17.42 3.85 -26.13
N VAL A 92 -18.10 2.79 -25.70
CA VAL A 92 -18.75 2.72 -24.38
C VAL A 92 -17.75 2.95 -23.25
N GLN A 93 -16.64 2.24 -23.25
CA GLN A 93 -15.58 2.41 -22.23
C GLN A 93 -15.06 3.84 -22.20
N ARG A 94 -14.83 4.47 -23.36
CA ARG A 94 -14.34 5.84 -23.42
C ARG A 94 -15.36 6.85 -22.88
N GLU A 95 -16.63 6.73 -23.23
CA GLU A 95 -17.68 7.66 -22.80
C GLU A 95 -18.02 7.48 -21.32
N ILE A 96 -18.07 6.22 -20.84
CA ILE A 96 -18.20 5.93 -19.39
C ILE A 96 -16.98 6.48 -18.64
N GLY A 97 -15.77 6.33 -19.18
CA GLY A 97 -14.56 6.89 -18.58
C GLY A 97 -14.64 8.41 -18.42
N LYS A 98 -15.15 9.15 -19.43
CA LYS A 98 -15.37 10.59 -19.32
C LYS A 98 -16.40 10.94 -18.25
N LEU A 99 -17.58 10.30 -18.30
CA LEU A 99 -18.66 10.54 -17.33
C LEU A 99 -18.21 10.24 -15.89
N LEU A 100 -17.39 9.22 -15.71
CA LEU A 100 -16.83 8.88 -14.39
C LEU A 100 -15.75 9.88 -13.97
N ASN A 101 -14.88 10.34 -14.86
CA ASN A 101 -13.86 11.35 -14.53
C ASN A 101 -14.49 12.68 -14.11
N ASP A 102 -15.57 13.11 -14.77
CA ASP A 102 -16.27 14.35 -14.44
C ASP A 102 -17.01 14.28 -13.10
N LYS A 103 -17.46 13.09 -12.69
CA LYS A 103 -18.22 12.88 -11.44
C LYS A 103 -17.39 12.27 -10.30
N LEU A 104 -16.31 11.55 -10.61
CA LEU A 104 -15.40 10.95 -9.62
C LEU A 104 -14.41 11.95 -9.00
N ASN A 105 -14.48 13.23 -9.34
CA ASN A 105 -13.75 14.28 -8.62
C ASN A 105 -14.23 14.48 -7.17
N GLN A 106 -15.27 13.76 -6.74
CA GLN A 106 -15.59 13.65 -5.32
C GLN A 106 -14.73 12.53 -4.69
N PRO A 107 -13.95 12.82 -3.67
CA PRO A 107 -13.10 11.84 -3.03
C PRO A 107 -13.94 10.77 -2.35
N LEU A 108 -13.99 9.57 -2.92
CA LEU A 108 -14.73 8.41 -2.40
C LEU A 108 -14.19 7.97 -1.03
N SER A 109 -12.90 8.09 -0.81
CA SER A 109 -12.25 7.91 0.49
C SER A 109 -11.09 8.89 0.62
N LYS A 110 -10.91 9.47 1.78
CA LYS A 110 -9.76 10.32 2.12
C LYS A 110 -8.45 9.52 2.07
N TYR A 111 -8.51 8.25 2.39
CA TYR A 111 -7.34 7.36 2.49
C TYR A 111 -7.25 6.47 1.27
N ARG A 112 -6.68 6.99 0.18
CA ARG A 112 -6.51 6.27 -1.08
C ARG A 112 -5.08 5.86 -1.32
N ILE A 113 -4.95 4.70 -1.94
CA ILE A 113 -3.68 4.29 -2.52
C ILE A 113 -3.47 5.08 -3.81
N THR A 114 -2.39 5.84 -3.88
CA THR A 114 -2.10 6.78 -4.99
C THR A 114 -1.41 6.11 -6.19
N SER A 115 -1.62 4.83 -6.39
CA SER A 115 -1.04 4.09 -7.51
C SER A 115 -2.08 3.79 -8.56
N ASN A 116 -1.83 4.19 -9.82
CA ASN A 116 -2.66 3.84 -10.97
C ASN A 116 -2.51 2.37 -11.40
N ARG A 117 -1.59 1.62 -10.79
CA ARG A 117 -1.35 0.21 -11.03
C ARG A 117 -1.49 -0.58 -9.74
N PRO A 118 -1.88 -1.86 -9.80
CA PRO A 118 -1.87 -2.73 -8.63
C PRO A 118 -0.49 -2.70 -7.95
N LEU A 119 -0.46 -2.44 -6.64
CA LEU A 119 0.78 -2.41 -5.89
C LEU A 119 1.37 -3.81 -5.76
N ILE A 120 2.61 -3.96 -6.20
CA ILE A 120 3.43 -5.13 -5.89
C ILE A 120 3.98 -4.93 -4.48
N LEU A 121 3.34 -5.51 -3.48
CA LEU A 121 3.59 -5.20 -2.07
C LEU A 121 4.94 -5.66 -1.50
N PRO A 122 5.52 -6.82 -1.90
CA PRO A 122 6.77 -7.29 -1.31
C PRO A 122 7.93 -6.29 -1.33
N PRO A 123 8.17 -5.51 -2.41
CA PRO A 123 9.23 -4.51 -2.41
C PRO A 123 9.11 -3.47 -1.29
N PHE A 124 7.91 -3.01 -0.98
CA PHE A 124 7.69 -2.00 0.06
C PHE A 124 8.10 -2.48 1.45
N ASP A 125 7.83 -3.75 1.77
CA ASP A 125 8.27 -4.37 3.01
C ASP A 125 9.80 -4.42 3.09
N TYR A 126 10.46 -4.76 1.98
CA TYR A 126 11.92 -4.84 1.91
C TYR A 126 12.59 -3.47 2.03
N PHE A 127 12.03 -2.45 1.38
CA PHE A 127 12.52 -1.09 1.51
C PHE A 127 12.44 -0.62 2.95
N LEU A 128 11.29 -0.82 3.58
CA LEU A 128 11.09 -0.42 4.98
C LEU A 128 12.00 -1.19 5.93
N TYR A 129 12.17 -2.50 5.70
CA TYR A 129 13.06 -3.32 6.53
C TYR A 129 14.52 -2.89 6.39
N ALA A 130 15.01 -2.63 5.17
CA ALA A 130 16.36 -2.12 4.93
C ALA A 130 16.60 -0.77 5.63
N TYR A 131 15.63 0.15 5.54
CA TYR A 131 15.68 1.43 6.22
C TYR A 131 15.77 1.27 7.73
N LYS A 132 14.86 0.51 8.35
CA LYS A 132 14.86 0.25 9.80
C LYS A 132 16.16 -0.38 10.27
N THR A 133 16.64 -1.40 9.55
CA THR A 133 17.89 -2.09 9.90
C THR A 133 19.07 -1.12 9.93
N LYS A 134 19.19 -0.22 8.94
CA LYS A 134 20.28 0.77 8.90
C LYS A 134 20.11 1.85 9.96
N ARG A 135 18.88 2.31 10.22
CA ARG A 135 18.59 3.30 11.26
C ARG A 135 18.92 2.77 12.66
N ASP A 136 18.43 1.57 12.96
CA ASP A 136 18.55 0.97 14.29
C ASP A 136 19.98 0.46 14.56
N ASN A 137 20.79 0.31 13.51
CA ASN A 137 22.20 -0.12 13.56
C ASN A 137 23.04 0.80 12.66
N SER A 138 23.26 2.03 13.11
CA SER A 138 23.96 3.06 12.32
C SER A 138 25.37 2.68 11.89
N ASN A 139 26.04 1.84 12.69
CA ASN A 139 27.38 1.30 12.45
C ASN A 139 27.44 0.18 11.39
N PHE A 140 26.30 -0.45 11.05
CA PHE A 140 26.28 -1.50 10.03
C PHE A 140 26.72 -0.97 8.68
N THR A 141 27.58 -1.73 8.01
CA THR A 141 27.91 -1.57 6.59
C THR A 141 26.68 -1.91 5.74
N LEU A 142 26.62 -1.45 4.51
CA LEU A 142 25.54 -1.80 3.59
C LEU A 142 25.47 -3.31 3.29
N GLU A 143 26.60 -4.01 3.38
CA GLU A 143 26.64 -5.47 3.22
C GLU A 143 26.02 -6.20 4.42
N GLU A 144 26.23 -5.72 5.63
CA GLU A 144 25.58 -6.27 6.83
C GLU A 144 24.07 -6.04 6.78
N VAL A 145 23.64 -4.85 6.36
CA VAL A 145 22.22 -4.58 6.10
C VAL A 145 21.66 -5.55 5.05
N TRP A 146 22.41 -5.79 3.96
CA TRP A 146 22.00 -6.79 2.95
C TRP A 146 21.78 -8.16 3.55
N LYS A 147 22.71 -8.67 4.35
CA LYS A 147 22.60 -9.99 5.00
C LYS A 147 21.31 -10.07 5.82
N LYS A 148 20.99 -9.04 6.61
CA LYS A 148 19.78 -8.99 7.41
C LYS A 148 18.49 -8.94 6.55
N VAL A 149 18.50 -8.19 5.46
CA VAL A 149 17.38 -8.14 4.51
C VAL A 149 17.18 -9.49 3.83
N ASP A 150 18.23 -10.15 3.38
CA ASP A 150 18.16 -11.49 2.76
C ASP A 150 17.60 -12.55 3.73
N GLU A 151 18.06 -12.55 4.99
CA GLU A 151 17.49 -13.39 6.04
C GLU A 151 16.00 -13.12 6.26
N HIS A 152 15.59 -11.85 6.31
CA HIS A 152 14.19 -11.46 6.48
C HIS A 152 13.34 -11.98 5.32
N ILE A 153 13.81 -11.83 4.08
CA ILE A 153 13.13 -12.33 2.87
C ILE A 153 12.97 -13.84 2.93
N LYS A 154 14.04 -14.58 3.24
CA LYS A 154 14.02 -16.06 3.34
C LYS A 154 13.01 -16.55 4.37
N ARG A 155 13.00 -15.93 5.58
CA ARG A 155 12.02 -16.28 6.63
C ARG A 155 10.59 -16.00 6.18
N ARG A 156 10.35 -14.87 5.50
CA ARG A 156 9.03 -14.51 4.99
C ARG A 156 8.56 -15.47 3.89
N GLN A 157 9.44 -15.81 2.95
CA GLN A 157 9.15 -16.79 1.90
C GLN A 157 8.82 -18.18 2.48
N ALA A 158 9.57 -18.63 3.47
CA ALA A 158 9.30 -19.90 4.15
C ALA A 158 7.93 -19.88 4.85
N LYS A 159 7.58 -18.78 5.52
CA LYS A 159 6.26 -18.61 6.15
C LYS A 159 5.13 -18.62 5.12
N VAL A 160 5.28 -17.93 4.00
CA VAL A 160 4.28 -17.90 2.93
C VAL A 160 4.11 -19.28 2.30
N LYS A 161 5.22 -20.00 2.00
CA LYS A 161 5.17 -21.40 1.52
C LYS A 161 4.39 -22.30 2.46
N LYS A 162 4.63 -22.21 3.77
CA LYS A 162 3.91 -22.97 4.79
C LYS A 162 2.41 -22.66 4.79
N LEU A 163 2.01 -21.39 4.69
CA LEU A 163 0.60 -20.98 4.65
C LEU A 163 -0.11 -21.46 3.37
N VAL A 164 0.60 -21.49 2.24
CA VAL A 164 0.07 -22.04 0.98
C VAL A 164 -0.11 -23.56 1.09
N ALA A 165 0.88 -24.26 1.62
CA ALA A 165 0.79 -25.70 1.84
C ALA A 165 -0.38 -26.08 2.79
N GLN A 166 -0.74 -25.17 3.71
CA GLN A 166 -1.90 -25.33 4.61
C GLN A 166 -3.24 -24.87 3.98
N GLY A 167 -3.26 -24.49 2.70
CA GLY A 167 -4.46 -23.97 2.03
C GLY A 167 -4.94 -22.59 2.54
N LYS A 168 -4.17 -21.94 3.44
CA LYS A 168 -4.54 -20.65 4.05
C LYS A 168 -4.25 -19.45 3.16
N LEU A 169 -3.43 -19.63 2.11
CA LEU A 169 -3.13 -18.60 1.11
C LEU A 169 -3.17 -19.20 -0.29
N ARG A 170 -3.67 -18.46 -1.27
CA ARG A 170 -3.60 -18.85 -2.67
C ARG A 170 -2.20 -18.59 -3.23
N GLY A 171 -1.71 -19.48 -4.10
CA GLY A 171 -0.34 -19.46 -4.64
C GLY A 171 0.11 -18.17 -5.34
N ARG A 172 -0.83 -17.31 -5.80
CA ARG A 172 -0.53 -15.98 -6.36
C ARG A 172 0.22 -15.05 -5.39
N PHE A 173 0.11 -15.25 -4.09
CA PHE A 173 0.83 -14.46 -3.08
C PHE A 173 2.29 -14.90 -2.89
N LEU A 174 2.69 -16.02 -3.51
CA LEU A 174 4.06 -16.54 -3.39
C LEU A 174 5.10 -15.80 -4.22
N MET A 175 4.66 -15.13 -5.28
CA MET A 175 5.56 -14.70 -6.35
C MET A 175 5.73 -13.19 -6.43
N GLY A 176 5.83 -12.52 -5.30
CA GLY A 176 6.59 -11.29 -5.30
C GLY A 176 8.04 -11.66 -5.61
N GLN A 177 8.47 -11.58 -6.87
CA GLN A 177 9.87 -11.74 -7.23
C GLN A 177 10.68 -10.89 -6.27
N VAL A 178 11.66 -11.51 -5.65
CA VAL A 178 12.67 -10.74 -4.89
C VAL A 178 13.26 -9.76 -5.90
N PRO A 179 13.11 -8.45 -5.71
CA PRO A 179 13.41 -7.47 -6.76
C PRO A 179 14.91 -7.27 -6.97
N TYR A 180 15.73 -8.27 -6.64
CA TYR A 180 17.16 -8.20 -6.83
C TYR A 180 17.75 -9.59 -7.08
N ASP A 181 18.73 -9.62 -7.95
CA ASP A 181 19.56 -10.77 -8.21
C ASP A 181 20.38 -11.11 -6.93
N LYS A 182 20.23 -12.32 -6.44
CA LYS A 182 21.00 -12.80 -5.28
C LYS A 182 22.51 -12.80 -5.53
N ASN A 183 22.91 -12.86 -6.78
CA ASN A 183 24.29 -12.86 -7.24
C ASN A 183 24.80 -11.46 -7.59
N ALA A 184 23.99 -10.41 -7.36
CA ALA A 184 24.37 -9.05 -7.74
C ALA A 184 25.70 -8.66 -7.13
N ARG A 185 26.66 -8.33 -8.01
CA ARG A 185 28.01 -7.84 -7.65
C ARG A 185 27.95 -6.54 -6.82
N ASN A 186 26.79 -5.89 -6.77
CA ASN A 186 26.63 -4.56 -6.21
C ASN A 186 25.53 -4.48 -5.13
N LYS A 187 25.64 -5.38 -4.12
CA LYS A 187 24.69 -5.47 -3.00
C LYS A 187 24.50 -4.14 -2.27
N ALA A 188 25.61 -3.41 -2.06
CA ALA A 188 25.61 -2.11 -1.41
C ALA A 188 24.77 -1.07 -2.17
N VAL A 189 24.87 -1.04 -3.49
CA VAL A 189 24.09 -0.11 -4.33
C VAL A 189 22.59 -0.42 -4.24
N ILE A 190 22.22 -1.70 -4.30
CA ILE A 190 20.82 -2.12 -4.20
C ILE A 190 20.23 -1.73 -2.85
N ILE A 191 20.94 -2.00 -1.76
CA ILE A 191 20.48 -1.64 -0.41
C ILE A 191 20.37 -0.13 -0.26
N ASN A 192 21.33 0.63 -0.75
CA ASN A 192 21.27 2.09 -0.70
C ASN A 192 20.05 2.63 -1.48
N ARG A 193 19.76 2.08 -2.67
CA ARG A 193 18.56 2.41 -3.43
C ARG A 193 17.28 2.07 -2.65
N ASN A 194 17.22 0.91 -2.01
CA ASN A 194 16.07 0.50 -1.20
C ASN A 194 15.84 1.44 -0.02
N ILE A 195 16.91 1.85 0.66
CA ILE A 195 16.85 2.82 1.77
C ILE A 195 16.35 4.18 1.27
N LYS A 196 16.85 4.67 0.13
CA LYS A 196 16.40 5.93 -0.48
C LYS A 196 14.91 5.86 -0.85
N LYS A 197 14.46 4.77 -1.48
CA LYS A 197 13.04 4.54 -1.79
C LYS A 197 12.17 4.54 -0.53
N ALA A 198 12.62 3.88 0.54
CA ALA A 198 11.91 3.92 1.82
C ALA A 198 11.78 5.34 2.36
N LYS A 199 12.85 6.15 2.32
CA LYS A 199 12.82 7.55 2.76
C LYS A 199 11.84 8.39 1.94
N ASN A 200 11.79 8.22 0.62
CA ASN A 200 10.83 8.90 -0.24
C ASN A 200 9.39 8.54 0.14
N ILE A 201 9.11 7.24 0.37
CA ILE A 201 7.79 6.78 0.79
C ILE A 201 7.44 7.32 2.19
N LEU A 202 8.37 7.31 3.15
CA LEU A 202 8.16 7.89 4.48
C LEU A 202 7.81 9.39 4.39
N THR A 203 8.51 10.13 3.54
CA THR A 203 8.22 11.56 3.28
C THR A 203 6.81 11.75 2.70
N ASN A 204 6.41 10.89 1.75
CA ASN A 204 5.06 10.94 1.18
C ASN A 204 4.00 10.60 2.22
N VAL A 205 4.25 9.58 3.02
CA VAL A 205 3.34 9.16 4.12
C VAL A 205 3.16 10.29 5.13
N CYS A 206 4.21 11.02 5.48
CA CYS A 206 4.07 12.19 6.35
C CYS A 206 3.08 13.22 5.79
N LYS A 207 2.96 13.33 4.47
CA LYS A 207 2.01 14.23 3.77
C LYS A 207 0.61 13.62 3.60
N GLY A 208 0.39 12.36 3.98
CA GLY A 208 -0.87 11.65 3.78
C GLY A 208 -1.01 10.99 2.41
N VAL A 209 0.10 10.72 1.73
CA VAL A 209 0.12 10.11 0.39
C VAL A 209 0.82 8.76 0.45
N PHE A 210 0.21 7.70 -0.11
CA PHE A 210 0.85 6.39 -0.14
C PHE A 210 0.57 5.65 -1.46
N PRO A 211 1.60 5.08 -2.10
CA PRO A 211 3.02 5.27 -1.80
C PRO A 211 3.57 6.62 -2.30
N GLY A 212 2.82 7.33 -3.15
CA GLY A 212 3.25 8.51 -3.86
C GLY A 212 4.37 8.22 -4.88
N ASN A 213 5.02 9.26 -5.38
CA ASN A 213 6.22 9.09 -6.19
C ASN A 213 7.41 8.74 -5.29
N TYR A 214 8.05 7.61 -5.54
CA TYR A 214 9.21 7.10 -4.82
C TYR A 214 10.34 6.65 -5.76
N SER A 215 10.24 6.98 -7.04
CA SER A 215 11.32 6.74 -8.01
C SER A 215 12.60 7.44 -7.57
N LEU A 216 13.73 6.89 -7.95
CA LEU A 216 15.04 7.51 -7.83
C LEU A 216 15.35 8.03 -9.24
N ASP A 217 15.22 9.31 -9.41
CA ASP A 217 15.67 10.00 -10.61
C ASP A 217 17.21 10.01 -10.67
#